data_889779e6853e143d95a228e0ca83a263
#
_entry.id   889779e6853e143d95a228e0ca83a263
#
_cell.length_a   1.000
_cell.length_b   1.000
_cell.length_c   1.000
_cell.angle_alpha   90.00
_cell.angle_beta   90.00
_cell.angle_gamma   90.00
#
_symmetry.space_group_name_H-M   'P 1'
#
loop_
_entity.id
_entity.type
_entity.pdbx_description
1 polymer ?
#
loop_
_entity_poly.entity_id
_entity_poly.type
_entity_poly.pdbx_seq_one_letter_code
_entity_poly.pdbx_strand_id
1 'polypeptide(L)'
;MQTLDELGYEVADAGQTGPDDPKVIDGRHFLPQHRERIVLVGFRRDLQLHAGFTLRDIAAQYPAVRPTFGELLEPTVDAKFILTPVLWKYLYRYARKHQARGNGFGYGLVDPANPHSVARTLSARYYKDGAEILVDRGWDRPLGEKHFDDPLNQQRRPRRLTPRECARLMGFESPQGARFRIPVSDTQAYRQ
;
A
#
# COMPACT_ATOMS: atom_id res chain seq x y z
N MET A 1 14.09 1.86 22.60
CA MET A 1 13.35 1.89 23.90
C MET A 1 14.19 2.49 25.01
N GLN A 2 15.47 2.10 25.14
CA GLN A 2 16.39 2.68 26.13
C GLN A 2 16.45 4.22 26.06
N THR A 3 16.50 4.80 24.85
CA THR A 3 16.55 6.26 24.65
C THR A 3 15.29 7.00 25.15
N LEU A 4 14.11 6.40 25.03
CA LEU A 4 12.87 7.02 25.51
C LEU A 4 12.82 7.01 27.05
N ASP A 5 13.30 5.94 27.66
CA ASP A 5 13.44 5.85 29.11
C ASP A 5 14.41 6.90 29.67
N GLU A 6 15.56 7.07 29.02
CA GLU A 6 16.56 8.10 29.33
C GLU A 6 15.97 9.52 29.24
N LEU A 7 15.05 9.75 28.30
CA LEU A 7 14.32 11.01 28.12
C LEU A 7 13.15 11.21 29.08
N GLY A 8 12.92 10.27 30.00
CA GLY A 8 11.86 10.36 30.99
C GLY A 8 10.48 9.95 30.48
N TYR A 9 10.42 9.13 29.43
CA TYR A 9 9.19 8.54 28.93
C TYR A 9 9.05 7.10 29.43
N GLU A 10 7.83 6.73 29.75
CA GLU A 10 7.43 5.37 30.01
C GLU A 10 6.63 4.86 28.81
N VAL A 11 7.13 3.80 28.17
CA VAL A 11 6.52 3.23 26.98
C VAL A 11 5.51 2.17 27.39
N ALA A 12 4.25 2.40 27.06
CA ALA A 12 3.20 1.39 27.19
C ALA A 12 3.49 0.25 26.21
N ASP A 13 3.68 -0.95 26.71
CA ASP A 13 3.94 -2.13 25.88
C ASP A 13 2.61 -2.72 25.38
N ALA A 14 2.09 -2.11 24.33
CA ALA A 14 0.92 -2.60 23.64
C ALA A 14 1.20 -4.00 23.05
N GLY A 15 0.28 -4.95 23.25
CA GLY A 15 0.33 -6.27 22.64
C GLY A 15 1.12 -7.32 23.41
N GLN A 16 1.31 -7.16 24.71
CA GLN A 16 1.78 -8.27 25.57
C GLN A 16 0.69 -9.28 25.91
N THR A 17 -0.57 -8.89 25.82
CA THR A 17 -1.70 -9.62 26.38
C THR A 17 -2.43 -10.53 25.39
N GLY A 18 -2.03 -10.56 24.12
CA GLY A 18 -2.58 -11.49 23.13
C GLY A 18 -3.22 -10.82 21.91
N PRO A 19 -3.99 -11.57 21.12
CA PRO A 19 -4.54 -11.09 19.85
C PRO A 19 -5.53 -9.92 19.98
N ASP A 20 -6.14 -9.77 21.15
CA ASP A 20 -7.09 -8.69 21.43
C ASP A 20 -6.42 -7.35 21.77
N ASP A 21 -5.10 -7.35 21.91
CA ASP A 21 -4.28 -6.17 22.23
C ASP A 21 -3.05 -6.16 21.28
N PRO A 22 -3.23 -5.84 20.00
CA PRO A 22 -2.21 -6.07 18.99
C PRO A 22 -1.09 -5.02 19.05
N LYS A 23 0.16 -5.49 19.01
CA LYS A 23 1.34 -4.64 18.72
C LYS A 23 1.36 -4.08 17.30
N VAL A 24 0.78 -4.81 16.38
CA VAL A 24 0.83 -4.54 14.95
C VAL A 24 -0.58 -4.28 14.45
N ILE A 25 -0.78 -3.11 13.90
CA ILE A 25 -2.03 -2.75 13.23
C ILE A 25 -1.79 -2.79 11.73
N ASP A 26 -2.62 -3.55 11.01
CA ASP A 26 -2.57 -3.62 9.56
C ASP A 26 -3.52 -2.58 8.95
N GLY A 27 -2.98 -1.77 8.05
CA GLY A 27 -3.75 -0.76 7.29
C GLY A 27 -4.92 -1.32 6.51
N ARG A 28 -4.94 -2.64 6.21
CA ARG A 28 -6.07 -3.30 5.52
C ARG A 28 -7.41 -3.22 6.27
N HIS A 29 -7.39 -2.89 7.55
CA HIS A 29 -8.60 -2.64 8.32
C HIS A 29 -9.27 -1.31 7.92
N PHE A 30 -8.52 -0.38 7.33
CA PHE A 30 -8.97 0.96 6.98
C PHE A 30 -9.02 1.19 5.47
N LEU A 31 -8.07 0.64 4.73
CA LEU A 31 -7.83 0.87 3.31
C LEU A 31 -7.46 -0.45 2.61
N PRO A 32 -7.62 -0.56 1.30
CA PRO A 32 -7.29 -1.78 0.56
C PRO A 32 -5.76 -1.94 0.36
N GLN A 33 -5.00 -1.81 1.46
CA GLN A 33 -3.54 -1.94 1.47
C GLN A 33 -3.08 -2.77 2.67
N HIS A 34 -2.30 -3.80 2.41
CA HIS A 34 -1.56 -4.51 3.46
C HIS A 34 -0.38 -3.64 3.89
N ARG A 35 -0.46 -3.09 5.11
CA ARG A 35 0.52 -2.16 5.67
C ARG A 35 0.58 -2.30 7.18
N GLU A 36 1.34 -3.25 7.65
CA GLU A 36 1.54 -3.48 9.07
C GLU A 36 2.43 -2.41 9.69
N ARG A 37 2.00 -1.89 10.84
CA ARG A 37 2.74 -0.90 11.62
C ARG A 37 2.69 -1.25 13.10
N ILE A 38 3.86 -1.16 13.73
CA ILE A 38 3.95 -1.19 15.18
C ILE A 38 3.54 0.18 15.71
N VAL A 39 2.67 0.18 16.71
CA VAL A 39 2.29 1.39 17.44
C VAL A 39 3.03 1.38 18.78
N LEU A 40 3.85 2.41 19.01
CA LEU A 40 4.53 2.65 20.26
C LEU A 40 3.95 3.91 20.89
N VAL A 41 3.45 3.80 22.11
CA VAL A 41 2.89 4.93 22.85
C VAL A 41 3.73 5.17 24.09
N GLY A 42 4.30 6.38 24.20
CA GLY A 42 5.09 6.79 25.34
C GLY A 42 4.43 7.95 26.08
N PHE A 43 4.32 7.84 27.40
CA PHE A 43 3.86 8.91 28.28
C PHE A 43 5.03 9.49 29.06
N ARG A 44 5.04 10.80 29.24
CA ARG A 44 5.99 11.41 30.17
C ARG A 44 5.75 10.86 31.57
N ARG A 45 6.82 10.45 32.23
CA ARG A 45 6.76 9.75 33.53
C ARG A 45 6.11 10.59 34.64
N ASP A 46 6.32 11.91 34.59
CA ASP A 46 5.74 12.85 35.55
C ASP A 46 4.21 12.96 35.44
N LEU A 47 3.62 12.57 34.30
CA LEU A 47 2.17 12.59 34.09
C LEU A 47 1.45 11.38 34.65
N GLN A 48 2.16 10.28 34.95
CA GLN A 48 1.63 9.01 35.47
C GLN A 48 0.44 8.44 34.67
N LEU A 49 0.43 8.67 33.33
CA LEU A 49 -0.67 8.27 32.45
C LEU A 49 -0.51 6.89 31.82
N HIS A 50 0.64 6.24 31.99
CA HIS A 50 0.94 4.94 31.36
C HIS A 50 0.14 3.78 31.95
N ALA A 51 -0.29 3.90 33.20
CA ALA A 51 -1.04 2.87 33.89
C ALA A 51 -2.41 2.66 33.23
N GLY A 52 -2.65 1.45 32.75
CA GLY A 52 -3.92 1.06 32.17
C GLY A 52 -4.08 1.41 30.68
N PHE A 53 -3.08 2.00 30.02
CA PHE A 53 -3.13 2.16 28.58
C PHE A 53 -3.01 0.81 27.88
N THR A 54 -3.92 0.53 26.96
CA THR A 54 -3.95 -0.69 26.15
C THR A 54 -4.53 -0.39 24.79
N LEU A 55 -4.13 -1.17 23.77
CA LEU A 55 -4.80 -1.23 22.47
C LEU A 55 -5.89 -2.32 22.43
N ARG A 56 -6.22 -2.90 23.60
CA ARG A 56 -7.35 -3.81 23.70
C ARG A 56 -8.60 -3.13 23.14
N ASP A 57 -9.42 -3.89 22.46
CA ASP A 57 -10.63 -3.40 21.80
C ASP A 57 -10.42 -2.40 20.64
N ILE A 58 -9.16 -2.16 20.20
CA ILE A 58 -8.91 -1.30 19.05
C ILE A 58 -9.67 -1.80 17.81
N ALA A 59 -9.88 -3.10 17.70
CA ALA A 59 -10.63 -3.70 16.61
C ALA A 59 -12.10 -3.21 16.56
N ALA A 60 -12.69 -2.85 17.69
CA ALA A 60 -14.03 -2.26 17.75
C ALA A 60 -14.09 -0.84 17.16
N GLN A 61 -12.93 -0.19 17.00
CA GLN A 61 -12.80 1.13 16.41
C GLN A 61 -12.53 1.08 14.90
N TYR A 62 -12.32 -0.12 14.34
CA TYR A 62 -12.11 -0.24 12.90
C TYR A 62 -13.42 0.07 12.15
N PRO A 63 -13.34 0.76 11.00
CA PRO A 63 -14.53 1.07 10.22
C PRO A 63 -15.21 -0.22 9.75
N ALA A 64 -16.53 -0.28 9.91
CA ALA A 64 -17.32 -1.42 9.44
C ALA A 64 -17.25 -1.60 7.91
N VAL A 65 -17.05 -0.50 7.19
CA VAL A 65 -16.91 -0.48 5.74
C VAL A 65 -15.65 0.31 5.39
N ARG A 66 -14.82 -0.26 4.53
CA ARG A 66 -13.66 0.39 3.93
C ARG A 66 -13.84 0.52 2.43
N PRO A 67 -13.21 1.51 1.78
CA PRO A 67 -13.25 1.60 0.32
C PRO A 67 -12.60 0.36 -0.31
N THR A 68 -13.07 -0.03 -1.47
CA THR A 68 -12.41 -1.01 -2.33
C THR A 68 -11.22 -0.37 -3.04
N PHE A 69 -10.32 -1.19 -3.59
CA PHE A 69 -9.18 -0.66 -4.37
C PHE A 69 -9.66 0.13 -5.60
N GLY A 70 -10.69 -0.36 -6.29
CA GLY A 70 -11.26 0.32 -7.45
C GLY A 70 -11.84 1.70 -7.15
N GLU A 71 -12.47 1.87 -5.98
CA GLU A 71 -13.05 3.17 -5.58
C GLU A 71 -11.99 4.24 -5.30
N LEU A 72 -10.75 3.85 -4.98
CA LEU A 72 -9.65 4.81 -4.80
C LEU A 72 -9.10 5.36 -6.12
N LEU A 73 -9.38 4.70 -7.24
CA LEU A 73 -8.81 5.05 -8.53
C LEU A 73 -9.49 6.30 -9.12
N GLU A 74 -8.72 7.03 -9.92
CA GLU A 74 -9.24 8.14 -10.70
C GLU A 74 -9.97 7.59 -11.95
N PRO A 75 -11.13 8.15 -12.33
CA PRO A 75 -11.91 7.64 -13.45
C PRO A 75 -11.20 7.82 -14.80
N THR A 76 -10.32 8.81 -14.89
CA THR A 76 -9.52 9.09 -16.09
C THR A 76 -8.08 9.34 -15.68
N VAL A 77 -7.16 8.62 -16.31
CA VAL A 77 -5.73 8.67 -15.99
C VAL A 77 -4.92 8.86 -17.28
N ASP A 78 -3.94 9.75 -17.24
CA ASP A 78 -3.03 10.01 -18.35
C ASP A 78 -2.28 8.72 -18.76
N ALA A 79 -2.13 8.52 -20.07
CA ALA A 79 -1.43 7.37 -20.63
C ALA A 79 0.04 7.23 -20.18
N LYS A 80 0.66 8.31 -19.68
CA LYS A 80 2.01 8.30 -19.10
C LYS A 80 2.17 7.34 -17.92
N PHE A 81 1.06 7.00 -17.24
CA PHE A 81 1.07 6.04 -16.12
C PHE A 81 1.01 4.59 -16.58
N ILE A 82 0.66 4.31 -17.83
CA ILE A 82 0.70 2.96 -18.41
C ILE A 82 2.17 2.56 -18.61
N LEU A 83 2.52 1.37 -18.16
CA LEU A 83 3.89 0.88 -18.34
C LEU A 83 4.25 0.80 -19.83
N THR A 84 5.44 1.27 -20.16
CA THR A 84 5.96 1.07 -21.52
C THR A 84 6.12 -0.43 -21.81
N PRO A 85 6.06 -0.86 -23.10
CA PRO A 85 6.26 -2.27 -23.44
C PRO A 85 7.59 -2.82 -22.91
N VAL A 86 8.64 -2.01 -22.96
CA VAL A 86 9.99 -2.38 -22.49
C VAL A 86 10.01 -2.60 -20.99
N LEU A 87 9.46 -1.66 -20.20
CA LEU A 87 9.42 -1.77 -18.75
C LEU A 87 8.55 -2.95 -18.31
N TRP A 88 7.36 -3.12 -18.92
CA TRP A 88 6.49 -4.24 -18.59
C TRP A 88 7.15 -5.58 -18.92
N LYS A 89 7.81 -5.71 -20.06
CA LYS A 89 8.56 -6.92 -20.45
C LYS A 89 9.69 -7.25 -19.46
N TYR A 90 10.41 -6.21 -19.01
CA TYR A 90 11.44 -6.35 -17.99
C TYR A 90 10.87 -6.88 -16.67
N LEU A 91 9.84 -6.22 -16.11
CA LEU A 91 9.23 -6.62 -14.83
C LEU A 91 8.63 -8.02 -14.90
N TYR A 92 7.96 -8.34 -16.00
CA TYR A 92 7.36 -9.65 -16.23
C TYR A 92 8.40 -10.77 -16.23
N ARG A 93 9.49 -10.60 -16.99
CA ARG A 93 10.58 -11.58 -17.06
C ARG A 93 11.36 -11.67 -15.75
N TYR A 94 11.61 -10.55 -15.11
CA TYR A 94 12.27 -10.49 -13.81
C TYR A 94 11.51 -11.28 -12.75
N ALA A 95 10.21 -11.06 -12.63
CA ALA A 95 9.36 -11.80 -11.72
C ALA A 95 9.43 -13.32 -11.95
N ARG A 96 9.29 -13.76 -13.19
CA ARG A 96 9.38 -15.19 -13.54
C ARG A 96 10.73 -15.81 -13.19
N LYS A 97 11.82 -15.10 -13.48
CA LYS A 97 13.17 -15.56 -13.15
C LYS A 97 13.36 -15.76 -11.64
N HIS A 98 12.82 -14.88 -10.82
CA HIS A 98 12.92 -14.98 -9.37
C HIS A 98 11.98 -16.03 -8.78
N GLN A 99 10.76 -16.15 -9.29
CA GLN A 99 9.83 -17.20 -8.91
C GLN A 99 10.39 -18.60 -9.17
N ALA A 100 11.03 -18.81 -10.32
CA ALA A 100 11.67 -20.08 -10.66
C ALA A 100 12.84 -20.46 -9.72
N ARG A 101 13.37 -19.48 -8.97
CA ARG A 101 14.44 -19.68 -7.99
C ARG A 101 13.92 -19.75 -6.54
N GLY A 102 12.62 -19.77 -6.34
CA GLY A 102 12.00 -19.71 -5.02
C GLY A 102 12.19 -18.37 -4.30
N ASN A 103 12.77 -17.34 -4.98
CA ASN A 103 12.90 -16.00 -4.40
C ASN A 103 11.91 -15.08 -5.09
N GLY A 104 11.31 -14.18 -4.37
CA GLY A 104 10.87 -13.16 -5.15
C GLY A 104 9.67 -12.38 -4.84
N PHE A 105 9.97 -11.13 -4.78
CA PHE A 105 8.99 -10.06 -4.88
C PHE A 105 8.77 -9.80 -6.37
N GLY A 106 7.87 -10.50 -7.02
CA GLY A 106 7.39 -10.09 -8.33
C GLY A 106 6.63 -8.75 -8.25
N TYR A 107 6.21 -8.23 -9.38
CA TYR A 107 5.30 -7.08 -9.43
C TYR A 107 3.99 -7.40 -8.70
N GLY A 108 3.34 -6.36 -8.14
CA GLY A 108 2.05 -6.45 -7.47
C GLY A 108 0.92 -6.03 -8.39
N LEU A 109 0.34 -6.95 -9.16
CA LEU A 109 -0.83 -6.65 -10.00
C LEU A 109 -2.09 -6.73 -9.15
N VAL A 110 -2.89 -5.67 -9.15
CA VAL A 110 -4.13 -5.55 -8.37
C VAL A 110 -5.30 -5.36 -9.32
N ASP A 111 -6.26 -6.25 -9.23
CA ASP A 111 -7.50 -6.17 -10.01
C ASP A 111 -8.46 -5.14 -9.35
N PRO A 112 -8.78 -4.02 -10.03
CA PRO A 112 -9.67 -3.00 -9.49
C PRO A 112 -11.15 -3.42 -9.48
N ALA A 113 -11.52 -4.43 -10.26
CA ALA A 113 -12.90 -4.94 -10.31
C ALA A 113 -13.21 -5.91 -9.16
N ASN A 114 -12.18 -6.48 -8.53
CA ASN A 114 -12.36 -7.36 -7.39
C ASN A 114 -12.46 -6.55 -6.09
N PRO A 115 -13.62 -6.51 -5.40
CA PRO A 115 -13.81 -5.74 -4.17
C PRO A 115 -12.93 -6.21 -3.00
N HIS A 116 -12.41 -7.43 -3.07
CA HIS A 116 -11.53 -8.00 -2.05
C HIS A 116 -10.04 -7.75 -2.32
N SER A 117 -9.72 -7.09 -3.43
CA SER A 117 -8.32 -6.78 -3.77
C SER A 117 -7.66 -5.94 -2.68
N VAL A 118 -6.46 -6.35 -2.29
CA VAL A 118 -5.60 -5.65 -1.32
C VAL A 118 -4.25 -5.43 -1.97
N ALA A 119 -3.84 -4.18 -2.05
CA ALA A 119 -2.52 -3.80 -2.55
C ALA A 119 -1.42 -4.12 -1.53
N ARG A 120 -0.20 -4.29 -2.01
CA ARG A 120 1.00 -4.36 -1.16
C ARG A 120 1.30 -3.01 -0.51
N THR A 121 2.22 -3.00 0.43
CA THR A 121 2.71 -1.76 1.03
C THR A 121 3.33 -0.86 -0.04
N LEU A 122 2.85 0.37 -0.14
CA LEU A 122 3.47 1.41 -0.96
C LEU A 122 4.82 1.79 -0.36
N SER A 123 5.88 1.74 -1.14
CA SER A 123 7.23 2.06 -0.69
C SER A 123 7.65 3.47 -1.11
N ALA A 124 8.63 4.05 -0.40
CA ALA A 124 9.23 5.33 -0.77
C ALA A 124 9.97 5.29 -2.12
N ARG A 125 10.16 4.11 -2.71
CA ARG A 125 10.80 3.90 -4.01
C ARG A 125 9.81 3.78 -5.16
N TYR A 126 8.51 3.91 -4.89
CA TYR A 126 7.45 3.79 -5.91
C TYR A 126 7.66 4.69 -7.12
N TYR A 127 8.30 5.83 -6.95
CA TYR A 127 8.64 6.75 -8.05
C TYR A 127 9.54 6.15 -9.14
N LYS A 128 10.27 5.06 -8.86
CA LYS A 128 11.20 4.44 -9.81
C LYS A 128 10.45 3.65 -10.90
N ASP A 129 9.88 2.52 -10.54
CA ASP A 129 9.19 1.63 -11.48
C ASP A 129 7.75 1.32 -11.08
N GLY A 130 7.39 1.60 -9.83
CA GLY A 130 6.05 1.38 -9.30
C GLY A 130 5.65 -0.10 -9.27
N ALA A 131 6.62 -1.01 -9.30
CA ALA A 131 6.37 -2.44 -9.50
C ALA A 131 5.60 -3.10 -8.35
N GLU A 132 5.68 -2.54 -7.14
CA GLU A 132 4.99 -3.11 -5.98
C GLU A 132 3.47 -3.03 -6.05
N ILE A 133 2.92 -2.02 -6.76
CA ILE A 133 1.47 -1.86 -6.95
C ILE A 133 1.19 -1.42 -8.38
N LEU A 134 0.68 -2.32 -9.17
CA LEU A 134 0.24 -2.06 -10.55
C LEU A 134 -1.26 -2.31 -10.66
N VAL A 135 -1.97 -1.38 -11.27
CA VAL A 135 -3.39 -1.53 -11.58
C VAL A 135 -3.53 -2.45 -12.79
N ASP A 136 -4.26 -3.54 -12.62
CA ASP A 136 -4.59 -4.43 -13.73
C ASP A 136 -5.57 -3.74 -14.71
N ARG A 137 -5.28 -3.86 -15.99
CA ARG A 137 -6.10 -3.37 -17.09
C ARG A 137 -6.61 -4.50 -17.97
N GLY A 138 -6.68 -5.72 -17.41
CA GLY A 138 -7.11 -6.92 -18.11
C GLY A 138 -5.97 -7.64 -18.84
N TRP A 139 -4.74 -7.58 -18.31
CA TRP A 139 -3.62 -8.34 -18.86
C TRP A 139 -3.91 -9.85 -18.82
N ASP A 140 -3.97 -10.47 -20.00
CA ASP A 140 -4.11 -11.92 -20.13
C ASP A 140 -2.77 -12.60 -19.86
N ARG A 141 -2.64 -13.25 -18.69
CA ARG A 141 -1.42 -13.92 -18.28
C ARG A 141 -1.09 -15.14 -19.14
N PRO A 142 -2.01 -16.07 -19.39
CA PRO A 142 -1.79 -17.21 -20.29
C PRO A 142 -1.34 -16.81 -21.69
N LEU A 143 -1.96 -15.78 -22.27
CA LEU A 143 -1.56 -15.22 -23.54
C LEU A 143 -0.18 -14.58 -23.47
N GLY A 144 0.08 -13.79 -22.44
CA GLY A 144 1.38 -13.14 -22.22
C GLY A 144 2.53 -14.13 -21.99
N GLU A 145 2.26 -15.32 -21.49
CA GLU A 145 3.25 -16.38 -21.35
C GLU A 145 3.65 -16.98 -22.68
N LYS A 146 2.72 -17.16 -23.60
CA LYS A 146 2.93 -17.75 -24.93
C LYS A 146 3.37 -16.68 -25.95
N HIS A 147 2.69 -15.55 -25.95
CA HIS A 147 2.83 -14.47 -26.93
C HIS A 147 2.85 -13.11 -26.22
N PHE A 148 3.98 -12.79 -25.54
CA PHE A 148 4.09 -11.56 -24.76
C PHE A 148 3.80 -10.30 -25.57
N ASP A 149 4.26 -10.26 -26.82
CA ASP A 149 4.17 -9.09 -27.70
C ASP A 149 2.83 -9.06 -28.51
N ASP A 150 1.82 -9.86 -28.11
CA ASP A 150 0.48 -9.81 -28.72
C ASP A 150 -0.09 -8.39 -28.65
N PRO A 151 -0.54 -7.79 -29.79
CA PRO A 151 -0.96 -6.40 -29.85
C PRO A 151 -2.16 -6.06 -28.95
N LEU A 152 -3.14 -6.96 -28.83
CA LEU A 152 -4.32 -6.75 -27.99
C LEU A 152 -3.94 -6.82 -26.52
N ASN A 153 -3.11 -7.78 -26.16
CA ASN A 153 -2.62 -7.89 -24.78
C ASN A 153 -1.72 -6.71 -24.41
N GLN A 154 -0.91 -6.22 -25.34
CA GLN A 154 -0.09 -5.03 -25.14
C GLN A 154 -0.90 -3.75 -24.87
N GLN A 155 -2.12 -3.63 -25.37
CA GLN A 155 -3.03 -2.53 -25.03
C GLN A 155 -3.52 -2.60 -23.57
N ARG A 156 -3.51 -3.80 -22.97
CA ARG A 156 -3.93 -4.08 -21.60
C ARG A 156 -2.78 -4.06 -20.59
N ARG A 157 -1.61 -3.54 -20.99
CA ARG A 157 -0.48 -3.39 -20.05
C ARG A 157 -0.93 -2.70 -18.78
N PRO A 158 -0.47 -3.15 -17.61
CA PRO A 158 -0.81 -2.52 -16.35
C PRO A 158 -0.29 -1.09 -16.28
N ARG A 159 -0.83 -0.32 -15.36
CA ARG A 159 -0.40 1.05 -15.09
C ARG A 159 0.03 1.21 -13.64
N ARG A 160 0.84 2.23 -13.38
CA ARG A 160 1.13 2.70 -12.03
C ARG A 160 -0.07 3.47 -11.48
N LEU A 161 -0.12 3.60 -10.17
CA LEU A 161 -1.00 4.56 -9.50
C LEU A 161 -0.54 5.99 -9.84
N THR A 162 -1.48 6.92 -9.90
CA THR A 162 -1.17 8.35 -9.91
C THR A 162 -0.73 8.82 -8.51
N PRO A 163 -0.07 9.98 -8.36
CA PRO A 163 0.21 10.55 -7.04
C PRO A 163 -1.04 10.70 -6.17
N ARG A 164 -2.17 11.06 -6.77
CA ARG A 164 -3.44 11.19 -6.05
C ARG A 164 -3.98 9.85 -5.58
N GLU A 165 -3.92 8.83 -6.40
CA GLU A 165 -4.31 7.47 -6.01
C GLU A 165 -3.40 6.93 -4.90
N CYS A 166 -2.10 7.26 -4.91
CA CYS A 166 -1.20 6.97 -3.80
C CYS A 166 -1.63 7.69 -2.52
N ALA A 167 -1.98 8.98 -2.60
CA ALA A 167 -2.48 9.75 -1.45
C ALA A 167 -3.77 9.14 -0.88
N ARG A 168 -4.69 8.69 -1.73
CA ARG A 168 -5.92 7.98 -1.31
C ARG A 168 -5.60 6.65 -0.65
N LEU A 169 -4.69 5.87 -1.23
CA LEU A 169 -4.26 4.59 -0.68
C LEU A 169 -3.52 4.73 0.65
N MET A 170 -2.94 5.91 0.91
CA MET A 170 -2.29 6.27 2.18
C MET A 170 -3.24 6.95 3.18
N GLY A 171 -4.51 7.19 2.81
CA GLY A 171 -5.52 7.79 3.68
C GLY A 171 -5.50 9.31 3.78
N PHE A 172 -4.71 10.02 2.95
CA PHE A 172 -4.69 11.48 2.93
C PHE A 172 -5.90 12.11 2.23
N GLU A 173 -6.60 11.34 1.42
CA GLU A 173 -7.79 11.80 0.70
C GLU A 173 -8.78 10.64 0.57
N SER A 174 -10.06 10.88 0.78
CA SER A 174 -11.12 9.96 0.35
C SER A 174 -11.65 10.38 -1.01
N PRO A 175 -12.15 9.44 -1.84
CA PRO A 175 -12.71 9.77 -3.16
C PRO A 175 -13.86 10.79 -3.12
N GLN A 176 -14.63 10.80 -2.03
CA GLN A 176 -15.76 11.68 -1.79
C GLN A 176 -15.43 12.88 -0.88
N GLY A 177 -14.21 12.93 -0.34
CA GLY A 177 -13.77 13.95 0.60
C GLY A 177 -13.13 15.17 -0.05
N ALA A 178 -12.62 16.05 0.80
CA ALA A 178 -11.85 17.20 0.35
C ALA A 178 -10.57 16.74 -0.37
N ARG A 179 -10.26 17.39 -1.49
CA ARG A 179 -9.07 17.06 -2.27
C ARG A 179 -7.80 17.47 -1.56
N PHE A 180 -6.92 16.51 -1.35
CA PHE A 180 -5.55 16.77 -0.88
C PHE A 180 -4.77 17.55 -1.95
N ARG A 181 -4.17 18.67 -1.55
CA ARG A 181 -3.43 19.52 -2.48
C ARG A 181 -2.02 18.96 -2.72
N ILE A 182 -1.71 18.66 -3.97
CA ILE A 182 -0.40 18.18 -4.41
C ILE A 182 0.24 19.28 -5.29
N PRO A 183 1.01 20.22 -4.71
CA PRO A 183 1.54 21.37 -5.44
C PRO A 183 2.91 21.10 -6.08
N VAL A 184 3.33 19.84 -6.15
CA VAL A 184 4.65 19.43 -6.61
C VAL A 184 4.55 18.50 -7.82
N SER A 185 5.68 18.23 -8.48
CA SER A 185 5.73 17.27 -9.60
C SER A 185 5.40 15.84 -9.14
N ASP A 186 4.94 15.00 -10.07
CA ASP A 186 4.63 13.58 -9.79
C ASP A 186 5.79 12.87 -9.08
N THR A 187 7.03 13.09 -9.55
CA THR A 187 8.22 12.47 -8.94
C THR A 187 8.43 12.90 -7.50
N GLN A 188 8.21 14.17 -7.19
CA GLN A 188 8.32 14.68 -5.82
C GLN A 188 7.17 14.15 -4.94
N ALA A 189 5.95 14.12 -5.47
CA ALA A 189 4.80 13.58 -4.76
C ALA A 189 4.97 12.11 -4.37
N TYR A 190 5.52 11.29 -5.26
CA TYR A 190 5.79 9.88 -4.93
C TYR A 190 6.89 9.66 -3.88
N ARG A 191 7.74 10.65 -3.61
CA ARG A 191 8.82 10.56 -2.62
C ARG A 191 8.39 10.96 -1.21
N GLN A 192 7.28 11.64 -1.10
CA GLN A 192 6.71 12.10 0.18
C GLN A 192 5.78 11.08 0.79
#